data_e81beb92aaf7cc19799dd8269f439ac9
#
_entry.id   e81beb92aaf7cc19799dd8269f439ac9
#
_cell.length_a   1.000
_cell.length_b   1.000
_cell.length_c   1.000
_cell.angle_alpha   90.00
_cell.angle_beta   90.00
_cell.angle_gamma   90.00
#
_symmetry.space_group_name_H-M   'P 1'
#
loop_
_entity.id
_entity.type
_entity.pdbx_description
1 polymer ?
#
loop_
_entity_poly.entity_id
_entity_poly.type
_entity_poly.pdbx_seq_one_letter_code
_entity_poly.pdbx_strand_id
1 'polypeptide(L)'
;MTKRFLISLLASVLLALGAASTAQEAAPMEAEAQSREEFRSLDENVQDLKKEVLDLNRDLFLLEEELLFPANSQVAFFISMDVGEYFELDSVNLKIDGKEVANYLYTEREVGALVRGGVHRMHMANLKTGDHELIAVFTGKGPHTRDYRRGATISFNKGIGA
;
A
#
# COMPACT_ATOMS: atom_id res chain seq x y z
N MET A 1 57.02 -76.42 -2.06
CA MET A 1 56.29 -75.31 -2.73
C MET A 1 55.12 -74.73 -1.94
N THR A 2 54.72 -75.25 -0.83
CA THR A 2 53.52 -74.90 -0.07
C THR A 2 53.69 -73.71 0.89
N LYS A 3 54.93 -73.47 1.38
CA LYS A 3 55.17 -72.36 2.35
C LYS A 3 55.11 -70.93 1.73
N ARG A 4 55.45 -70.80 0.45
CA ARG A 4 55.40 -69.49 -0.23
C ARG A 4 54.00 -69.03 -0.57
N PHE A 5 53.05 -69.93 -0.77
CA PHE A 5 51.65 -69.61 -1.02
C PHE A 5 50.90 -69.17 0.22
N LEU A 6 51.28 -69.71 1.38
CA LEU A 6 50.62 -69.34 2.67
C LEU A 6 51.04 -67.95 3.11
N ILE A 7 52.23 -67.45 2.87
CA ILE A 7 52.73 -66.12 3.19
C ILE A 7 52.10 -65.10 2.25
N SER A 8 51.88 -65.44 0.96
CA SER A 8 51.22 -64.53 0.03
C SER A 8 49.71 -64.34 0.36
N LEU A 9 49.04 -65.41 0.85
CA LEU A 9 47.62 -65.29 1.23
C LEU A 9 47.45 -64.49 2.53
N LEU A 10 48.36 -64.59 3.47
CA LEU A 10 48.31 -63.82 4.72
C LEU A 10 48.59 -62.32 4.49
N ALA A 11 49.44 -61.97 3.54
CA ALA A 11 49.75 -60.57 3.18
C ALA A 11 48.56 -59.88 2.49
N SER A 12 47.80 -60.60 1.68
CA SER A 12 46.62 -60.03 1.01
C SER A 12 45.41 -59.81 1.95
N VAL A 13 45.27 -60.61 3.00
CA VAL A 13 44.24 -60.44 4.01
C VAL A 13 44.53 -59.22 4.94
N LEU A 14 45.80 -58.94 5.22
CA LEU A 14 46.20 -57.80 6.07
C LEU A 14 46.02 -56.44 5.35
N LEU A 15 46.09 -56.41 4.00
CA LEU A 15 45.91 -55.17 3.23
C LEU A 15 44.44 -54.77 3.05
N ALA A 16 43.52 -55.72 3.24
CA ALA A 16 42.06 -55.46 3.10
C ALA A 16 41.43 -54.91 4.38
N LEU A 17 42.09 -54.94 5.55
CA LEU A 17 41.57 -54.42 6.80
C LEU A 17 41.96 -52.96 7.06
N GLY A 18 42.77 -52.34 6.21
CA GLY A 18 43.24 -50.96 6.39
C GLY A 18 42.39 -49.86 5.74
N ALA A 19 41.38 -50.21 4.93
CA ALA A 19 40.63 -49.25 4.11
C ALA A 19 39.22 -48.91 4.64
N ALA A 20 38.84 -49.36 5.85
CA ALA A 20 37.47 -49.18 6.35
C ALA A 20 37.35 -48.13 7.49
N SER A 21 38.37 -47.26 7.70
CA SER A 21 38.39 -46.40 8.86
C SER A 21 38.37 -44.88 8.59
N THR A 22 38.08 -44.42 7.39
CA THR A 22 38.05 -42.98 7.07
C THR A 22 36.74 -42.45 6.54
N ALA A 23 35.64 -43.20 6.63
CA ALA A 23 34.33 -42.75 6.11
C ALA A 23 33.30 -42.32 7.21
N GLN A 24 33.71 -42.19 8.45
CA GLN A 24 32.73 -41.96 9.59
C GLN A 24 32.87 -40.63 10.29
N GLU A 25 33.67 -39.69 9.79
CA GLU A 25 33.87 -38.41 10.48
C GLU A 25 33.28 -37.17 9.77
N ALA A 26 32.68 -37.38 8.60
CA ALA A 26 32.04 -36.30 7.84
C ALA A 26 30.53 -36.11 8.13
N ALA A 27 29.87 -37.11 8.68
CA ALA A 27 28.43 -37.08 8.93
C ALA A 27 27.97 -36.13 10.08
N PRO A 28 28.72 -35.88 11.15
CA PRO A 28 28.27 -34.94 12.21
C PRO A 28 28.40 -33.48 11.81
N MET A 29 29.33 -33.11 10.92
CA MET A 29 29.54 -31.71 10.50
C MET A 29 28.46 -31.22 9.52
N GLU A 30 27.96 -32.07 8.66
CA GLU A 30 26.87 -31.72 7.73
C GLU A 30 25.52 -31.60 8.46
N ALA A 31 25.25 -32.44 9.44
CA ALA A 31 24.05 -32.35 10.26
C ALA A 31 24.01 -31.09 11.15
N GLU A 32 25.18 -30.68 11.68
CA GLU A 32 25.30 -29.43 12.43
C GLU A 32 25.20 -28.19 11.53
N ALA A 33 25.69 -28.25 10.28
CA ALA A 33 25.57 -27.17 9.33
C ALA A 33 24.10 -26.99 8.89
N GLN A 34 23.40 -28.09 8.60
CA GLN A 34 21.98 -28.07 8.26
C GLN A 34 21.11 -27.55 9.40
N SER A 35 21.35 -27.97 10.63
CA SER A 35 20.60 -27.44 11.76
C SER A 35 20.88 -25.95 12.02
N ARG A 36 22.08 -25.45 11.77
CA ARG A 36 22.39 -24.02 11.87
C ARG A 36 21.70 -23.20 10.79
N GLU A 37 21.57 -23.72 9.56
CA GLU A 37 20.80 -23.05 8.50
C GLU A 37 19.31 -23.05 8.80
N GLU A 38 18.76 -24.14 9.32
CA GLU A 38 17.35 -24.22 9.77
C GLU A 38 17.08 -23.23 10.92
N PHE A 39 17.98 -23.11 11.89
CA PHE A 39 17.85 -22.12 12.98
C PHE A 39 17.93 -20.68 12.44
N ARG A 40 18.79 -20.40 11.46
CA ARG A 40 18.86 -19.08 10.83
C ARG A 40 17.59 -18.73 10.09
N SER A 41 17.08 -19.67 9.28
CA SER A 41 15.82 -19.44 8.55
C SER A 41 14.63 -19.28 9.50
N LEU A 42 14.62 -20.01 10.61
CA LEU A 42 13.61 -19.87 11.65
C LEU A 42 13.69 -18.49 12.33
N ASP A 43 14.90 -18.03 12.65
CA ASP A 43 15.11 -16.71 13.27
C ASP A 43 14.71 -15.58 12.32
N GLU A 44 15.05 -15.68 11.04
CA GLU A 44 14.59 -14.73 10.01
C GLU A 44 13.06 -14.71 9.90
N ASN A 45 12.40 -15.87 9.85
CA ASN A 45 10.95 -15.98 9.81
C ASN A 45 10.30 -15.39 11.07
N VAL A 46 10.89 -15.60 12.24
CA VAL A 46 10.41 -15.01 13.51
C VAL A 46 10.56 -13.50 13.51
N GLN A 47 11.66 -12.96 12.95
CA GLN A 47 11.86 -11.50 12.84
C GLN A 47 10.85 -10.88 11.85
N ASP A 48 10.62 -11.53 10.72
CA ASP A 48 9.64 -11.07 9.73
C ASP A 48 8.21 -11.11 10.31
N LEU A 49 7.85 -12.20 10.98
CA LEU A 49 6.54 -12.31 11.65
C LEU A 49 6.36 -11.23 12.72
N LYS A 50 7.42 -10.96 13.50
CA LYS A 50 7.39 -9.89 14.51
C LYS A 50 7.15 -8.53 13.87
N LYS A 51 7.78 -8.26 12.73
CA LYS A 51 7.58 -7.01 11.97
C LYS A 51 6.16 -6.92 11.46
N GLU A 52 5.64 -7.99 10.84
CA GLU A 52 4.26 -8.04 10.36
C GLU A 52 3.23 -7.81 11.48
N VAL A 53 3.46 -8.39 12.66
CA VAL A 53 2.59 -8.18 13.84
C VAL A 53 2.64 -6.73 14.31
N LEU A 54 3.82 -6.08 14.28
CA LEU A 54 3.93 -4.67 14.66
C LEU A 54 3.24 -3.76 13.63
N ASP A 55 3.38 -4.05 12.35
CA ASP A 55 2.73 -3.30 11.26
C ASP A 55 1.20 -3.48 11.35
N LEU A 56 0.73 -4.71 11.54
CA LEU A 56 -0.70 -5.00 11.75
C LEU A 56 -1.28 -4.26 12.97
N ASN A 57 -0.53 -4.26 14.08
CA ASN A 57 -0.97 -3.58 15.30
C ASN A 57 -1.07 -2.06 15.10
N ARG A 58 -0.16 -1.49 14.31
CA ARG A 58 -0.21 -0.07 13.92
C ARG A 58 -1.43 0.22 13.05
N ASP A 59 -1.70 -0.65 12.07
CA ASP A 59 -2.84 -0.49 11.16
C ASP A 59 -4.17 -0.62 11.91
N LEU A 60 -4.25 -1.54 12.87
CA LEU A 60 -5.42 -1.67 13.75
C LEU A 60 -5.64 -0.42 14.60
N PHE A 61 -4.57 0.16 15.15
CA PHE A 61 -4.66 1.39 15.93
C PHE A 61 -5.15 2.56 15.10
N LEU A 62 -4.64 2.70 13.86
CA LEU A 62 -5.09 3.74 12.93
C LEU A 62 -6.57 3.55 12.56
N LEU A 63 -6.99 2.31 12.34
CA LEU A 63 -8.38 1.99 12.03
C LEU A 63 -9.30 2.28 13.23
N GLU A 64 -8.86 1.95 14.44
CA GLU A 64 -9.58 2.27 15.67
C GLU A 64 -9.76 3.78 15.85
N GLU A 65 -8.70 4.57 15.64
CA GLU A 65 -8.77 6.04 15.70
C GLU A 65 -9.73 6.60 14.65
N GLU A 66 -9.71 6.06 13.43
CA GLU A 66 -10.59 6.48 12.33
C GLU A 66 -12.07 6.16 12.65
N LEU A 67 -12.34 5.05 13.34
CA LEU A 67 -13.69 4.67 13.76
C LEU A 67 -14.20 5.43 14.99
N LEU A 68 -13.32 5.74 15.95
CA LEU A 68 -13.68 6.44 17.17
C LEU A 68 -13.88 7.95 16.95
N PHE A 69 -13.16 8.54 15.98
CA PHE A 69 -13.20 9.97 15.69
C PHE A 69 -13.49 10.26 14.21
N PRO A 70 -14.64 9.80 13.68
CA PRO A 70 -14.97 10.01 12.26
C PRO A 70 -15.06 11.50 11.88
N ALA A 71 -15.35 12.37 12.83
CA ALA A 71 -15.40 13.82 12.61
C ALA A 71 -14.03 14.42 12.27
N ASN A 72 -12.95 13.85 12.77
CA ASN A 72 -11.58 14.33 12.53
C ASN A 72 -11.05 13.95 11.14
N SER A 73 -11.58 12.89 10.52
CA SER A 73 -11.21 12.46 9.17
C SER A 73 -12.09 13.05 8.09
N GLN A 74 -13.22 13.67 8.46
CA GLN A 74 -14.22 14.14 7.53
C GLN A 74 -13.83 15.49 6.90
N VAL A 75 -13.87 15.54 5.57
CA VAL A 75 -13.67 16.76 4.77
C VAL A 75 -14.91 17.01 3.94
N ALA A 76 -15.44 18.23 4.02
CA ALA A 76 -16.58 18.66 3.22
C ALA A 76 -16.10 19.63 2.12
N PHE A 77 -16.52 19.36 0.90
CA PHE A 77 -16.21 20.17 -0.28
C PHE A 77 -17.43 21.01 -0.66
N PHE A 78 -17.21 22.31 -0.70
CA PHE A 78 -18.25 23.27 -1.02
C PHE A 78 -17.91 23.98 -2.34
N ILE A 79 -18.94 24.28 -3.11
CA ILE A 79 -18.87 25.11 -4.30
C ILE A 79 -19.63 26.40 -4.05
N SER A 80 -18.99 27.52 -4.33
CA SER A 80 -19.58 28.83 -4.44
C SER A 80 -19.20 29.43 -5.79
N MET A 81 -20.01 30.30 -6.32
CA MET A 81 -19.77 30.97 -7.57
C MET A 81 -19.64 32.47 -7.31
N ASP A 82 -18.57 33.07 -7.81
CA ASP A 82 -18.46 34.53 -7.83
C ASP A 82 -19.30 35.10 -8.96
N VAL A 83 -19.82 36.29 -8.75
CA VAL A 83 -20.82 36.89 -9.62
C VAL A 83 -20.22 37.21 -11.00
N GLY A 84 -20.61 36.45 -11.99
CA GLY A 84 -20.27 36.69 -13.38
C GLY A 84 -21.46 36.41 -14.31
N GLU A 85 -21.93 37.41 -14.99
CA GLU A 85 -22.99 37.28 -16.01
C GLU A 85 -22.58 36.48 -17.26
N TYR A 86 -21.30 36.09 -17.32
CA TYR A 86 -20.68 35.54 -18.52
C TYR A 86 -20.51 34.04 -18.54
N PHE A 87 -20.83 33.34 -17.46
CA PHE A 87 -20.68 31.90 -17.39
C PHE A 87 -21.87 31.24 -16.68
N GLU A 88 -22.58 30.44 -17.41
CA GLU A 88 -23.68 29.62 -16.92
C GLU A 88 -23.16 28.22 -16.62
N LEU A 89 -23.10 27.87 -15.33
CA LEU A 89 -22.60 26.59 -14.88
C LEU A 89 -23.61 25.49 -15.25
N ASP A 90 -23.15 24.42 -15.90
CA ASP A 90 -23.94 23.26 -16.28
C ASP A 90 -23.63 22.06 -15.37
N SER A 91 -22.34 21.75 -15.24
CA SER A 91 -21.94 20.61 -14.43
C SER A 91 -20.58 20.79 -13.76
N VAL A 92 -20.39 20.08 -12.64
CA VAL A 92 -19.12 20.02 -11.92
C VAL A 92 -18.77 18.58 -11.65
N ASN A 93 -17.56 18.17 -12.05
CA ASN A 93 -16.97 16.89 -11.75
C ASN A 93 -15.83 17.10 -10.76
N LEU A 94 -15.84 16.35 -9.66
CA LEU A 94 -14.85 16.43 -8.59
C LEU A 94 -14.06 15.12 -8.51
N LYS A 95 -12.73 15.23 -8.48
CA LYS A 95 -11.82 14.12 -8.25
C LYS A 95 -10.91 14.41 -7.07
N ILE A 96 -10.69 13.41 -6.24
CA ILE A 96 -9.74 13.45 -5.14
C ILE A 96 -8.74 12.30 -5.35
N ASP A 97 -7.45 12.62 -5.33
CA ASP A 97 -6.35 11.66 -5.52
C ASP A 97 -6.53 10.81 -6.80
N GLY A 98 -6.98 11.45 -7.88
CA GLY A 98 -7.24 10.80 -9.17
C GLY A 98 -8.56 9.99 -9.23
N LYS A 99 -9.28 9.82 -8.11
CA LYS A 99 -10.55 9.11 -8.06
C LYS A 99 -11.72 10.08 -8.19
N GLU A 100 -12.67 9.80 -9.09
CA GLU A 100 -13.91 10.56 -9.19
C GLU A 100 -14.79 10.29 -7.98
N VAL A 101 -15.14 11.38 -7.25
CA VAL A 101 -15.92 11.30 -6.00
C VAL A 101 -17.31 11.90 -6.12
N ALA A 102 -17.49 12.88 -7.01
CA ALA A 102 -18.80 13.47 -7.26
C ALA A 102 -18.87 14.03 -8.68
N ASN A 103 -20.06 13.90 -9.26
CA ASN A 103 -20.43 14.54 -10.51
C ASN A 103 -21.85 15.09 -10.35
N TYR A 104 -22.01 16.38 -10.55
CA TYR A 104 -23.28 17.06 -10.30
C TYR A 104 -23.67 17.93 -11.49
N LEU A 105 -24.92 17.78 -11.94
CA LEU A 105 -25.52 18.57 -13.00
C LEU A 105 -26.44 19.62 -12.34
N TYR A 106 -26.20 20.89 -12.63
CA TYR A 106 -26.91 22.02 -12.05
C TYR A 106 -28.14 22.39 -12.88
N THR A 107 -29.20 22.70 -12.20
CA THR A 107 -30.38 23.32 -12.81
C THR A 107 -30.26 24.84 -12.81
N GLU A 108 -30.96 25.53 -13.70
CA GLU A 108 -30.98 27.02 -13.77
C GLU A 108 -31.32 27.66 -12.42
N ARG A 109 -32.22 27.04 -11.65
CA ARG A 109 -32.60 27.53 -10.31
C ARG A 109 -31.43 27.46 -9.32
N GLU A 110 -30.68 26.37 -9.34
CA GLU A 110 -29.52 26.18 -8.46
C GLU A 110 -28.37 27.09 -8.86
N VAL A 111 -28.09 27.24 -10.16
CA VAL A 111 -27.12 28.21 -10.66
C VAL A 111 -27.52 29.63 -10.24
N GLY A 112 -28.79 29.99 -10.39
CA GLY A 112 -29.30 31.27 -9.92
C GLY A 112 -29.17 31.47 -8.39
N ALA A 113 -29.22 30.41 -7.60
CA ALA A 113 -28.94 30.47 -6.17
C ALA A 113 -27.45 30.68 -5.86
N LEU A 114 -26.55 29.98 -6.58
CA LEU A 114 -25.10 30.13 -6.47
C LEU A 114 -24.66 31.56 -6.83
N VAL A 115 -25.19 32.12 -7.91
CA VAL A 115 -24.92 33.51 -8.34
C VAL A 115 -25.34 34.54 -7.28
N ARG A 116 -26.37 34.25 -6.51
CA ARG A 116 -26.82 35.11 -5.39
C ARG A 116 -26.00 34.92 -4.08
N GLY A 117 -24.89 34.18 -4.15
CA GLY A 117 -24.05 33.89 -3.01
C GLY A 117 -24.40 32.60 -2.26
N GLY A 118 -25.19 31.73 -2.88
CA GLY A 118 -25.45 30.40 -2.35
C GLY A 118 -24.18 29.55 -2.35
N VAL A 119 -24.15 28.59 -1.42
CA VAL A 119 -23.05 27.61 -1.30
C VAL A 119 -23.65 26.21 -1.38
N HIS A 120 -23.15 25.39 -2.28
CA HIS A 120 -23.56 24.01 -2.42
C HIS A 120 -22.51 23.05 -1.86
N ARG A 121 -22.93 22.21 -0.91
CA ARG A 121 -22.07 21.12 -0.40
C ARG A 121 -22.09 19.97 -1.38
N MET A 122 -21.04 19.86 -2.17
CA MET A 122 -20.97 18.89 -3.26
C MET A 122 -20.65 17.50 -2.79
N HIS A 123 -19.69 17.36 -1.88
CA HIS A 123 -19.23 16.06 -1.42
C HIS A 123 -18.72 16.12 0.01
N MET A 124 -18.84 14.99 0.72
CA MET A 124 -18.29 14.80 2.04
C MET A 124 -17.62 13.43 2.07
N ALA A 125 -16.33 13.38 2.38
CA ALA A 125 -15.52 12.17 2.40
C ALA A 125 -14.65 12.12 3.64
N ASN A 126 -14.33 10.91 4.08
CA ASN A 126 -13.29 10.68 5.05
C ASN A 126 -11.96 10.57 4.31
N LEU A 127 -11.05 11.48 4.59
CA LEU A 127 -9.70 11.50 4.04
C LEU A 127 -8.68 11.21 5.13
N LYS A 128 -7.66 10.44 4.79
CA LYS A 128 -6.52 10.20 5.68
C LYS A 128 -5.76 11.49 5.94
N THR A 129 -5.00 11.54 7.01
CA THR A 129 -4.07 12.65 7.26
C THR A 129 -2.95 12.60 6.24
N GLY A 130 -2.62 13.75 5.65
CA GLY A 130 -1.56 13.86 4.65
C GLY A 130 -1.89 14.82 3.51
N ASP A 131 -1.10 14.76 2.46
CA ASP A 131 -1.26 15.58 1.27
C ASP A 131 -2.25 14.92 0.30
N HIS A 132 -3.19 15.72 -0.17
CA HIS A 132 -4.23 15.32 -1.11
C HIS A 132 -4.30 16.27 -2.28
N GLU A 133 -4.72 15.75 -3.43
CA GLU A 133 -4.96 16.52 -4.63
C GLU A 133 -6.45 16.55 -4.96
N LEU A 134 -7.01 17.75 -5.07
CA LEU A 134 -8.38 17.99 -5.53
C LEU A 134 -8.34 18.51 -6.96
N ILE A 135 -9.05 17.84 -7.86
CA ILE A 135 -9.26 18.28 -9.23
C ILE A 135 -10.76 18.55 -9.41
N ALA A 136 -11.10 19.79 -9.71
CA ALA A 136 -12.45 20.19 -10.06
C ALA A 136 -12.54 20.55 -11.55
N VAL A 137 -13.48 19.96 -12.26
CA VAL A 137 -13.75 20.27 -13.68
C VAL A 137 -15.14 20.86 -13.77
N PHE A 138 -15.20 22.12 -14.21
CA PHE A 138 -16.41 22.88 -14.44
C PHE A 138 -16.75 22.86 -15.92
N THR A 139 -17.96 22.52 -16.25
CA THR A 139 -18.52 22.60 -17.60
C THR A 139 -19.70 23.56 -17.60
N GLY A 140 -19.81 24.38 -18.61
CA GLY A 140 -20.90 25.36 -18.70
C GLY A 140 -20.87 26.12 -20.00
N LYS A 141 -21.80 27.04 -20.15
CA LYS A 141 -21.92 27.90 -21.33
C LYS A 141 -21.36 29.29 -21.02
N GLY A 142 -20.57 29.78 -21.91
CA GLY A 142 -20.05 31.14 -21.86
C GLY A 142 -20.77 32.10 -22.79
N PRO A 143 -20.22 33.30 -23.01
CA PRO A 143 -20.77 34.28 -23.94
C PRO A 143 -21.01 33.67 -25.32
N HIS A 144 -22.11 34.00 -25.93
CA HIS A 144 -22.52 33.46 -27.25
C HIS A 144 -22.81 31.95 -27.27
N THR A 145 -23.28 31.38 -26.15
CA THR A 145 -23.67 29.95 -26.03
C THR A 145 -22.56 28.95 -26.35
N ARG A 146 -21.31 29.37 -26.21
CA ARG A 146 -20.16 28.47 -26.41
C ARG A 146 -19.96 27.60 -25.18
N ASP A 147 -19.74 26.31 -25.42
CA ASP A 147 -19.37 25.38 -24.36
C ASP A 147 -17.95 25.66 -23.84
N TYR A 148 -17.85 25.81 -22.53
CA TYR A 148 -16.58 25.98 -21.84
C TYR A 148 -16.36 24.84 -20.85
N ARG A 149 -15.14 24.35 -20.82
CA ARG A 149 -14.67 23.39 -19.82
C ARG A 149 -13.41 23.92 -19.19
N ARG A 150 -13.44 24.08 -17.86
CA ARG A 150 -12.32 24.57 -17.07
C ARG A 150 -12.01 23.59 -15.95
N GLY A 151 -10.73 23.23 -15.80
CA GLY A 151 -10.23 22.44 -14.67
C GLY A 151 -9.41 23.30 -13.73
N ALA A 152 -9.53 23.06 -12.45
CA ALA A 152 -8.67 23.59 -11.40
C ALA A 152 -8.12 22.42 -10.57
N THR A 153 -6.83 22.47 -10.28
CA THR A 153 -6.15 21.51 -9.40
C THR A 153 -5.67 22.23 -8.17
N ILE A 154 -5.99 21.70 -7.00
CA ILE A 154 -5.64 22.26 -5.70
C ILE A 154 -5.00 21.15 -4.87
N SER A 155 -3.78 21.37 -4.42
CA SER A 155 -3.14 20.50 -3.44
C SER A 155 -3.40 21.06 -2.04
N PHE A 156 -3.81 20.22 -1.11
CA PHE A 156 -4.07 20.60 0.27
C PHE A 156 -3.55 19.53 1.23
N ASN A 157 -3.15 19.95 2.41
CA ASN A 157 -2.72 19.05 3.47
C ASN A 157 -3.84 18.90 4.50
N LYS A 158 -4.22 17.66 4.78
CA LYS A 158 -5.17 17.32 5.84
C LYS A 158 -4.41 17.05 7.14
N GLY A 159 -4.58 17.93 8.11
CA GLY A 159 -4.04 17.75 9.47
C GLY A 159 -4.91 16.85 10.35
N ILE A 160 -4.41 16.56 11.55
CA ILE A 160 -5.17 15.93 12.63
C ILE A 160 -6.04 17.04 13.27
N GLY A 161 -7.34 16.95 13.08
CA GLY A 161 -8.29 17.98 13.51
C GLY A 161 -8.70 18.91 12.36
N ALA A 162 -9.91 19.43 12.46
CA ALA A 162 -10.47 20.36 11.47
C ALA A 162 -9.82 21.72 11.59
#